data_2b2be64c00ccfd525076fab75b118850
#
_entry.id   2b2be64c00ccfd525076fab75b118850
#
_cell.length_a   1.000
_cell.length_b   1.000
_cell.length_c   1.000
_cell.angle_alpha   90.00
_cell.angle_beta   90.00
_cell.angle_gamma   90.00
#
_symmetry.space_group_name_H-M   'P 1'
#
loop_
_entity.id
_entity.type
_entity.pdbx_description
1 polymer ?
#
loop_
_entity_poly.entity_id
_entity_poly.type
_entity_poly.pdbx_seq_one_letter_code
_entity_poly.pdbx_strand_id
1 'polypeptide(L)'
;NLMSVAKSLNFKKFLIMPPAYYKYGDKEVIEFYSKISEAIPDSKIILYNFEKLCGYKFSIECVEKLVSKYPNNIVGVKDSSYNLFENLKIDNFSVLPGSESKLLKGLQLGCSGIITATCNATSELARKVYDDFQNENEQKANQKLCDVRSAFEKYNLISGLHTYFGKNNASYKNLLPPLSILNSGEAEELNINLESLNFSIKSSLAA
;
A
#
# COMPACT_ATOMS: atom_id res chain seq x y z
N ASN A 1 8.61 -17.21 -13.53
CA ASN A 1 9.26 -16.49 -14.63
C ASN A 1 9.51 -15.01 -14.29
N LEU A 2 8.48 -14.16 -14.06
CA LEU A 2 8.68 -12.73 -13.72
C LEU A 2 9.56 -12.52 -12.47
N MET A 3 9.34 -13.28 -11.40
CA MET A 3 10.14 -13.18 -10.18
C MET A 3 11.59 -13.64 -10.38
N SER A 4 11.83 -14.63 -11.24
CA SER A 4 13.19 -15.05 -11.59
C SER A 4 13.94 -13.95 -12.32
N VAL A 5 13.27 -13.24 -13.24
CA VAL A 5 13.83 -12.07 -13.92
C VAL A 5 14.11 -10.94 -12.92
N ALA A 6 13.15 -10.61 -12.03
CA ALA A 6 13.36 -9.60 -11.01
C ALA A 6 14.54 -9.96 -10.07
N LYS A 7 14.67 -11.25 -9.71
CA LYS A 7 15.80 -11.74 -8.90
C LYS A 7 17.14 -11.56 -9.63
N SER A 8 17.21 -11.81 -10.94
CA SER A 8 18.42 -11.56 -11.75
C SER A 8 18.82 -10.08 -11.80
N LEU A 9 17.86 -9.18 -11.55
CA LEU A 9 18.04 -7.73 -11.40
C LEU A 9 18.26 -7.29 -9.92
N ASN A 10 18.61 -8.22 -9.04
CA ASN A 10 18.84 -8.01 -7.60
C ASN A 10 17.63 -7.57 -6.78
N PHE A 11 16.41 -7.70 -7.26
CA PHE A 11 15.22 -7.53 -6.42
C PHE A 11 15.07 -8.75 -5.48
N LYS A 12 14.95 -8.48 -4.18
CA LYS A 12 14.87 -9.51 -3.13
C LYS A 12 13.53 -9.47 -2.35
N LYS A 13 12.78 -8.38 -2.48
CA LYS A 13 11.51 -8.17 -1.76
C LYS A 13 10.38 -8.02 -2.75
N PHE A 14 9.28 -8.71 -2.52
CA PHE A 14 8.14 -8.75 -3.42
C PHE A 14 6.85 -8.52 -2.67
N LEU A 15 5.99 -7.65 -3.20
CA LEU A 15 4.61 -7.51 -2.79
C LEU A 15 3.75 -8.30 -3.79
N ILE A 16 3.09 -9.37 -3.32
CA ILE A 16 2.38 -10.30 -4.20
C ILE A 16 0.92 -10.39 -3.77
N MET A 17 0.02 -10.15 -4.72
CA MET A 17 -1.41 -10.35 -4.58
C MET A 17 -1.79 -11.76 -5.05
N PRO A 18 -2.78 -12.42 -4.45
CA PRO A 18 -3.35 -13.66 -5.01
C PRO A 18 -3.83 -13.45 -6.46
N PRO A 19 -3.88 -14.50 -7.28
CA PRO A 19 -4.45 -14.39 -8.61
C PRO A 19 -5.86 -13.84 -8.57
N ALA A 20 -6.22 -12.97 -9.53
CA ALA A 20 -7.56 -12.44 -9.70
C ALA A 20 -8.40 -13.31 -10.65
N TYR A 21 -9.65 -12.96 -10.83
CA TYR A 21 -10.64 -13.48 -11.77
C TYR A 21 -11.43 -14.71 -11.28
N TYR A 22 -10.79 -15.76 -10.81
CA TYR A 22 -11.50 -16.94 -10.26
C TYR A 22 -11.67 -16.81 -8.74
N LYS A 23 -12.68 -17.49 -8.19
CA LYS A 23 -12.82 -17.62 -6.74
C LYS A 23 -11.86 -18.68 -6.22
N TYR A 24 -11.16 -18.34 -5.16
CA TYR A 24 -10.21 -19.19 -4.46
C TYR A 24 -10.61 -19.32 -2.99
N GLY A 25 -10.26 -20.45 -2.37
CA GLY A 25 -10.25 -20.59 -0.92
C GLY A 25 -8.81 -20.56 -0.40
N ASP A 26 -8.68 -20.65 0.92
CA ASP A 26 -7.38 -20.64 1.61
C ASP A 26 -6.43 -21.72 1.08
N LYS A 27 -6.97 -22.90 0.75
CA LYS A 27 -6.17 -24.02 0.24
C LYS A 27 -5.42 -23.66 -1.05
N GLU A 28 -6.13 -23.11 -2.03
CA GLU A 28 -5.55 -22.73 -3.32
C GLU A 28 -4.55 -21.58 -3.17
N VAL A 29 -4.86 -20.63 -2.30
CA VAL A 29 -3.98 -19.49 -2.01
C VAL A 29 -2.70 -19.95 -1.29
N ILE A 30 -2.80 -20.85 -0.31
CA ILE A 30 -1.64 -21.46 0.33
C ILE A 30 -0.78 -22.23 -0.70
N GLU A 31 -1.39 -22.99 -1.60
CA GLU A 31 -0.65 -23.68 -2.66
C GLU A 31 0.07 -22.71 -3.59
N PHE A 32 -0.59 -21.62 -3.99
CA PHE A 32 0.00 -20.58 -4.83
C PHE A 32 1.26 -19.99 -4.21
N TYR A 33 1.18 -19.52 -2.95
CA TYR A 33 2.35 -18.95 -2.27
C TYR A 33 3.41 -19.99 -1.92
N SER A 34 3.02 -21.25 -1.68
CA SER A 34 3.96 -22.35 -1.49
C SER A 34 4.84 -22.55 -2.72
N LYS A 35 4.24 -22.64 -3.90
CA LYS A 35 4.99 -22.79 -5.18
C LYS A 35 5.94 -21.60 -5.42
N ILE A 36 5.54 -20.39 -5.05
CA ILE A 36 6.40 -19.22 -5.18
C ILE A 36 7.57 -19.31 -4.20
N SER A 37 7.32 -19.59 -2.93
CA SER A 37 8.35 -19.66 -1.89
C SER A 37 9.38 -20.77 -2.19
N GLU A 38 8.92 -21.89 -2.70
CA GLU A 38 9.79 -23.02 -3.11
C GLU A 38 10.66 -22.67 -4.33
N ALA A 39 10.09 -21.90 -5.29
CA ALA A 39 10.84 -21.50 -6.49
C ALA A 39 11.89 -20.40 -6.22
N ILE A 40 11.70 -19.59 -5.18
CA ILE A 40 12.59 -18.46 -4.85
C ILE A 40 12.87 -18.38 -3.34
N PRO A 41 13.52 -19.38 -2.74
CA PRO A 41 13.63 -19.53 -1.29
C PRO A 41 14.32 -18.36 -0.58
N ASP A 42 15.19 -17.60 -1.26
CA ASP A 42 15.92 -16.44 -0.67
C ASP A 42 15.15 -15.13 -0.75
N SER A 43 13.94 -15.12 -1.31
CA SER A 43 13.16 -13.89 -1.47
C SER A 43 12.31 -13.59 -0.25
N LYS A 44 12.03 -12.32 0.00
CA LYS A 44 11.09 -11.86 1.03
C LYS A 44 9.78 -11.47 0.37
N ILE A 45 8.68 -12.05 0.85
CA ILE A 45 7.35 -11.86 0.28
C ILE A 45 6.48 -11.14 1.31
N ILE A 46 5.87 -10.05 0.88
CA ILE A 46 4.76 -9.39 1.57
C ILE A 46 3.49 -9.82 0.86
N LEU A 47 2.59 -10.48 1.58
CA LEU A 47 1.27 -10.84 1.08
C LEU A 47 0.46 -9.56 0.80
N TYR A 48 -0.34 -9.54 -0.27
CA TYR A 48 -1.19 -8.39 -0.54
C TYR A 48 -2.67 -8.77 -0.38
N ASN A 49 -3.25 -8.36 0.72
CA ASN A 49 -4.66 -8.56 1.03
C ASN A 49 -5.49 -7.41 0.49
N PHE A 50 -6.15 -7.61 -0.65
CA PHE A 50 -7.06 -6.64 -1.23
C PHE A 50 -8.20 -7.33 -2.00
N GLU A 51 -9.23 -7.73 -1.26
CA GLU A 51 -10.38 -8.47 -1.78
C GLU A 51 -11.05 -7.78 -2.98
N LYS A 52 -11.17 -6.44 -2.96
CA LYS A 52 -11.78 -5.69 -4.06
C LYS A 52 -11.08 -5.86 -5.42
N LEU A 53 -9.79 -6.20 -5.43
CA LEU A 53 -9.03 -6.38 -6.67
C LEU A 53 -8.91 -7.85 -7.09
N CYS A 54 -8.74 -8.76 -6.14
CA CYS A 54 -8.47 -10.17 -6.48
C CYS A 54 -9.63 -11.13 -6.15
N GLY A 55 -10.70 -10.65 -5.49
CA GLY A 55 -11.84 -11.49 -5.13
C GLY A 55 -11.58 -12.44 -3.95
N TYR A 56 -10.40 -12.37 -3.31
CA TYR A 56 -10.04 -13.17 -2.16
C TYR A 56 -9.58 -12.28 -1.00
N LYS A 57 -10.01 -12.64 0.20
CA LYS A 57 -9.63 -11.99 1.45
C LYS A 57 -8.93 -12.99 2.36
N PHE A 58 -7.69 -12.71 2.73
CA PHE A 58 -6.94 -13.58 3.65
C PHE A 58 -7.66 -13.74 4.99
N SER A 59 -7.81 -14.99 5.43
CA SER A 59 -8.09 -15.30 6.83
C SER A 59 -6.81 -15.19 7.68
N ILE A 60 -6.97 -15.00 8.99
CA ILE A 60 -5.84 -15.04 9.94
C ILE A 60 -5.15 -16.40 9.84
N GLU A 61 -5.92 -17.49 9.84
CA GLU A 61 -5.43 -18.86 9.77
C GLU A 61 -4.62 -19.13 8.49
N CYS A 62 -5.03 -18.54 7.36
CA CYS A 62 -4.27 -18.66 6.10
C CYS A 62 -2.90 -17.99 6.22
N VAL A 63 -2.83 -16.79 6.79
CA VAL A 63 -1.56 -16.06 6.99
C VAL A 63 -0.67 -16.83 7.96
N GLU A 64 -1.19 -17.29 9.11
CA GLU A 64 -0.44 -18.06 10.11
C GLU A 64 0.15 -19.36 9.52
N LYS A 65 -0.64 -20.10 8.73
CA LYS A 65 -0.15 -21.31 8.04
C LYS A 65 0.97 -21.00 7.05
N LEU A 66 0.85 -19.93 6.28
CA LEU A 66 1.88 -19.50 5.34
C LEU A 66 3.18 -19.11 6.05
N VAL A 67 3.09 -18.32 7.12
CA VAL A 67 4.24 -17.90 7.92
C VAL A 67 4.90 -19.11 8.59
N SER A 68 4.11 -19.99 9.21
CA SER A 68 4.63 -21.21 9.84
C SER A 68 5.38 -22.11 8.84
N LYS A 69 4.86 -22.22 7.61
CA LYS A 69 5.48 -23.06 6.56
C LYS A 69 6.72 -22.41 5.94
N TYR A 70 6.72 -21.09 5.80
CA TYR A 70 7.78 -20.32 5.11
C TYR A 70 8.24 -19.10 5.93
N PRO A 71 8.73 -19.28 7.15
CA PRO A 71 9.03 -18.16 8.08
C PRO A 71 10.11 -17.22 7.55
N ASN A 72 11.01 -17.72 6.72
CA ASN A 72 12.08 -16.93 6.12
C ASN A 72 11.67 -16.18 4.84
N ASN A 73 10.55 -16.58 4.20
CA ASN A 73 10.07 -15.97 2.95
C ASN A 73 8.90 -15.03 3.19
N ILE A 74 7.87 -15.48 3.92
CA ILE A 74 6.63 -14.73 4.16
C ILE A 74 6.87 -13.83 5.37
N VAL A 75 7.18 -12.55 5.12
CA VAL A 75 7.68 -11.62 6.15
C VAL A 75 6.73 -10.49 6.49
N GLY A 76 5.59 -10.41 5.82
CA GLY A 76 4.60 -9.37 6.10
C GLY A 76 3.34 -9.49 5.26
N VAL A 77 2.38 -8.63 5.57
CA VAL A 77 1.14 -8.45 4.81
C VAL A 77 0.84 -6.96 4.64
N LYS A 78 0.53 -6.56 3.39
CA LYS A 78 -0.16 -5.30 3.10
C LYS A 78 -1.66 -5.57 3.22
N ASP A 79 -2.31 -4.93 4.18
CA ASP A 79 -3.74 -5.12 4.44
C ASP A 79 -4.58 -3.93 3.95
N SER A 80 -5.09 -4.05 2.73
CA SER A 80 -6.03 -3.08 2.14
C SER A 80 -7.50 -3.51 2.27
N SER A 81 -7.77 -4.71 2.81
CA SER A 81 -9.10 -5.18 3.20
C SER A 81 -9.43 -4.85 4.66
N TYR A 82 -8.44 -4.45 5.45
CA TYR A 82 -8.54 -3.99 6.85
C TYR A 82 -9.11 -5.02 7.83
N ASN A 83 -9.07 -6.29 7.51
CA ASN A 83 -9.53 -7.37 8.40
C ASN A 83 -8.40 -8.04 9.20
N LEU A 84 -7.15 -7.74 8.89
CA LEU A 84 -6.00 -8.36 9.54
C LEU A 84 -5.30 -7.42 10.53
N PHE A 85 -5.14 -6.13 10.21
CA PHE A 85 -4.23 -5.23 10.91
C PHE A 85 -4.58 -5.02 12.40
N GLU A 86 -5.82 -5.22 12.80
CA GLU A 86 -6.24 -5.10 14.20
C GLU A 86 -5.96 -6.38 15.01
N ASN A 87 -6.08 -7.55 14.39
CA ASN A 87 -6.15 -8.82 15.10
C ASN A 87 -4.98 -9.78 14.80
N LEU A 88 -4.30 -9.63 13.66
CA LEU A 88 -3.19 -10.50 13.30
C LEU A 88 -1.96 -10.16 14.16
N LYS A 89 -1.48 -11.14 14.92
CA LYS A 89 -0.31 -11.01 15.80
C LYS A 89 0.64 -12.17 15.53
N ILE A 90 1.73 -11.88 14.82
CA ILE A 90 2.77 -12.85 14.50
C ILE A 90 4.11 -12.16 14.78
N ASP A 91 4.97 -12.81 15.57
CA ASP A 91 6.29 -12.29 15.91
C ASP A 91 7.17 -12.11 14.66
N ASN A 92 7.93 -11.01 14.61
CA ASN A 92 8.81 -10.67 13.49
C ASN A 92 8.13 -10.60 12.12
N PHE A 93 6.83 -10.30 12.09
CA PHE A 93 6.02 -10.19 10.88
C PHE A 93 5.47 -8.77 10.71
N SER A 94 5.68 -8.17 9.55
CA SER A 94 5.25 -6.80 9.27
C SER A 94 3.79 -6.74 8.82
N VAL A 95 2.93 -6.07 9.59
CA VAL A 95 1.57 -5.73 9.17
C VAL A 95 1.53 -4.27 8.71
N LEU A 96 1.02 -4.04 7.51
CA LEU A 96 1.10 -2.75 6.80
C LEU A 96 -0.29 -2.40 6.21
N PRO A 97 -1.14 -1.67 6.94
CA PRO A 97 -2.41 -1.19 6.40
C PRO A 97 -2.25 -0.39 5.10
N GLY A 98 -3.28 -0.43 4.26
CA GLY A 98 -3.27 0.15 2.91
C GLY A 98 -3.74 1.60 2.81
N SER A 99 -3.80 2.35 3.92
CA SER A 99 -4.26 3.74 3.92
C SER A 99 -3.60 4.57 5.02
N GLU A 100 -3.37 5.84 4.72
CA GLU A 100 -2.90 6.86 5.66
C GLU A 100 -3.83 7.00 6.87
N SER A 101 -5.14 6.89 6.67
CA SER A 101 -6.13 6.95 7.75
C SER A 101 -5.99 5.83 8.79
N LYS A 102 -5.20 4.80 8.48
CA LYS A 102 -4.91 3.67 9.37
C LYS A 102 -3.51 3.72 9.98
N LEU A 103 -2.68 4.72 9.62
CA LEU A 103 -1.29 4.76 10.07
C LEU A 103 -1.19 4.84 11.59
N LEU A 104 -1.75 5.89 12.19
CA LEU A 104 -1.61 6.10 13.64
C LEU A 104 -2.24 4.95 14.44
N LYS A 105 -3.46 4.55 14.12
CA LYS A 105 -4.11 3.39 14.77
C LYS A 105 -3.31 2.11 14.57
N GLY A 106 -2.79 1.89 13.37
CA GLY A 106 -1.94 0.72 13.08
C GLY A 106 -0.68 0.69 13.94
N LEU A 107 0.03 1.82 14.06
CA LEU A 107 1.21 1.93 14.92
C LEU A 107 0.88 1.63 16.39
N GLN A 108 -0.23 2.15 16.91
CA GLN A 108 -0.71 1.86 18.27
C GLN A 108 -1.00 0.36 18.49
N LEU A 109 -1.37 -0.36 17.44
CA LEU A 109 -1.63 -1.80 17.45
C LEU A 109 -0.39 -2.65 17.12
N GLY A 110 0.77 -2.03 16.91
CA GLY A 110 2.03 -2.72 16.61
C GLY A 110 2.28 -2.98 15.12
N CYS A 111 1.54 -2.34 14.21
CA CYS A 111 1.86 -2.40 12.78
C CYS A 111 3.19 -1.70 12.48
N SER A 112 3.87 -2.15 11.42
CA SER A 112 5.21 -1.64 11.05
C SER A 112 5.16 -0.32 10.27
N GLY A 113 3.98 0.14 9.85
CA GLY A 113 3.77 1.31 8.99
C GLY A 113 2.64 1.07 8.00
N ILE A 114 2.67 1.72 6.84
CA ILE A 114 1.67 1.57 5.77
C ILE A 114 2.31 1.37 4.39
N ILE A 115 1.56 0.75 3.47
CA ILE A 115 1.87 0.76 2.03
C ILE A 115 0.64 1.27 1.28
N THR A 116 0.70 2.48 0.72
CA THR A 116 -0.45 3.14 0.10
C THR A 116 -0.05 3.90 -1.17
N ALA A 117 -0.99 4.05 -2.11
CA ALA A 117 -0.78 4.78 -3.35
C ALA A 117 -0.54 6.27 -3.10
N THR A 118 -1.29 6.88 -2.18
CA THR A 118 -1.18 8.32 -1.89
C THR A 118 0.11 8.71 -1.20
N CYS A 119 0.86 7.78 -0.59
CA CYS A 119 2.21 8.07 -0.09
C CYS A 119 3.22 8.49 -1.17
N ASN A 120 2.92 8.31 -2.46
CA ASN A 120 3.67 9.00 -3.51
C ASN A 120 3.60 10.53 -3.37
N ALA A 121 2.51 11.06 -2.83
CA ALA A 121 2.31 12.48 -2.56
C ALA A 121 2.50 12.85 -1.07
N THR A 122 2.13 11.96 -0.15
CA THR A 122 2.01 12.24 1.29
C THR A 122 3.16 11.69 2.13
N SER A 123 4.25 11.19 1.52
CA SER A 123 5.34 10.50 2.22
C SER A 123 5.95 11.32 3.37
N GLU A 124 6.15 12.63 3.20
CA GLU A 124 6.69 13.51 4.25
C GLU A 124 5.73 13.58 5.46
N LEU A 125 4.42 13.75 5.21
CA LEU A 125 3.41 13.78 6.28
C LEU A 125 3.30 12.42 6.98
N ALA A 126 3.27 11.32 6.21
CA ALA A 126 3.22 9.98 6.77
C ALA A 126 4.47 9.67 7.60
N ARG A 127 5.65 10.08 7.11
CA ARG A 127 6.92 9.95 7.84
C ARG A 127 6.88 10.74 9.14
N LYS A 128 6.37 11.97 9.12
CA LYS A 128 6.24 12.78 10.31
C LYS A 128 5.32 12.15 11.36
N VAL A 129 4.16 11.62 10.95
CA VAL A 129 3.25 10.90 11.87
C VAL A 129 3.95 9.67 12.49
N TYR A 130 4.70 8.93 11.67
CA TYR A 130 5.48 7.77 12.15
C TYR A 130 6.54 8.18 13.16
N ASP A 131 7.35 9.20 12.86
CA ASP A 131 8.43 9.66 13.73
C ASP A 131 7.89 10.27 15.03
N ASP A 132 6.82 11.07 14.95
CA ASP A 132 6.16 11.63 16.13
C ASP A 132 5.62 10.49 17.04
N PHE A 133 5.09 9.40 16.46
CA PHE A 133 4.67 8.24 17.23
C PHE A 133 5.85 7.52 17.91
N GLN A 134 6.94 7.28 17.17
CA GLN A 134 8.12 6.60 17.72
C GLN A 134 8.82 7.40 18.83
N ASN A 135 8.73 8.73 18.78
CA ASN A 135 9.34 9.64 19.75
C ASN A 135 8.34 10.13 20.82
N GLU A 136 7.13 9.56 20.89
CA GLU A 136 6.07 9.92 21.82
C GLU A 136 5.67 11.42 21.75
N ASN A 137 5.83 12.03 20.57
CA ASN A 137 5.45 13.41 20.32
C ASN A 137 3.95 13.55 20.03
N GLU A 138 3.44 14.78 20.18
CA GLU A 138 2.07 15.13 19.81
C GLU A 138 1.80 14.92 18.32
N GLN A 139 0.70 14.25 17.97
CA GLN A 139 0.34 13.84 16.60
C GLN A 139 -0.31 14.99 15.77
N LYS A 140 0.37 16.11 15.63
CA LYS A 140 -0.15 17.30 14.91
C LYS A 140 -0.35 17.08 13.40
N ALA A 141 0.43 16.20 12.80
CA ALA A 141 0.39 15.95 11.35
C ALA A 141 -0.68 14.95 10.93
N ASN A 142 -1.21 14.11 11.85
CA ASN A 142 -2.08 13.00 11.51
C ASN A 142 -3.41 13.44 10.87
N GLN A 143 -4.05 14.51 11.39
CA GLN A 143 -5.31 14.99 10.82
C GLN A 143 -5.10 15.47 9.38
N LYS A 144 -4.09 16.30 9.14
CA LYS A 144 -3.76 16.77 7.79
C LYS A 144 -3.44 15.61 6.83
N LEU A 145 -2.71 14.59 7.29
CA LEU A 145 -2.43 13.39 6.50
C LEU A 145 -3.71 12.69 6.06
N CYS A 146 -4.66 12.52 6.99
CA CYS A 146 -5.96 11.90 6.70
C CYS A 146 -6.81 12.75 5.74
N ASP A 147 -6.81 14.07 5.92
CA ASP A 147 -7.60 14.98 5.09
C ASP A 147 -7.07 15.02 3.65
N VAL A 148 -5.75 15.06 3.46
CA VAL A 148 -5.12 14.96 2.13
C VAL A 148 -5.43 13.62 1.48
N ARG A 149 -5.36 12.51 2.22
CA ARG A 149 -5.80 11.20 1.72
C ARG A 149 -7.26 11.24 1.25
N SER A 150 -8.15 11.81 2.05
CA SER A 150 -9.57 11.91 1.73
C SER A 150 -9.85 12.75 0.48
N ALA A 151 -9.06 13.78 0.23
CA ALA A 151 -9.18 14.60 -0.99
C ALA A 151 -8.90 13.76 -2.25
N PHE A 152 -7.91 12.87 -2.22
CA PHE A 152 -7.63 11.96 -3.33
C PHE A 152 -8.64 10.81 -3.44
N GLU A 153 -9.20 10.31 -2.33
CA GLU A 153 -10.14 9.18 -2.32
C GLU A 153 -11.49 9.46 -2.98
N LYS A 154 -11.83 10.72 -3.22
CA LYS A 154 -13.03 11.11 -3.99
C LYS A 154 -12.99 10.59 -5.44
N TYR A 155 -11.80 10.31 -5.96
CA TYR A 155 -11.54 9.91 -7.34
C TYR A 155 -10.87 8.55 -7.41
N ASN A 156 -10.69 8.02 -8.63
CA ASN A 156 -9.72 6.95 -8.80
C ASN A 156 -8.33 7.46 -8.36
N LEU A 157 -7.73 6.79 -7.37
CA LEU A 157 -6.48 7.25 -6.74
C LEU A 157 -5.33 7.43 -7.74
N ILE A 158 -5.23 6.53 -8.71
CA ILE A 158 -4.17 6.61 -9.72
C ILE A 158 -4.41 7.83 -10.62
N SER A 159 -5.64 8.00 -11.10
CA SER A 159 -6.02 9.17 -11.91
C SER A 159 -5.79 10.49 -11.17
N GLY A 160 -6.19 10.56 -9.90
CA GLY A 160 -5.99 11.75 -9.05
C GLY A 160 -4.51 12.09 -8.85
N LEU A 161 -3.69 11.09 -8.50
CA LEU A 161 -2.25 11.27 -8.32
C LEU A 161 -1.57 11.69 -9.63
N HIS A 162 -1.86 11.03 -10.73
CA HIS A 162 -1.32 11.38 -12.03
C HIS A 162 -1.74 12.79 -12.48
N THR A 163 -2.97 13.19 -12.23
CA THR A 163 -3.44 14.55 -12.50
C THR A 163 -2.67 15.57 -11.67
N TYR A 164 -2.49 15.31 -10.38
CA TYR A 164 -1.77 16.19 -9.48
C TYR A 164 -0.30 16.37 -9.88
N PHE A 165 0.43 15.28 -10.09
CA PHE A 165 1.82 15.32 -10.54
C PHE A 165 1.99 15.86 -11.96
N GLY A 166 1.01 15.60 -12.82
CA GLY A 166 0.98 16.05 -14.21
C GLY A 166 0.95 17.56 -14.41
N LYS A 167 0.67 18.34 -13.34
CA LYS A 167 0.80 19.80 -13.36
C LYS A 167 2.25 20.26 -13.54
N ASN A 168 3.17 19.59 -12.87
CA ASN A 168 4.59 19.98 -12.85
C ASN A 168 5.42 19.16 -13.84
N ASN A 169 4.97 17.96 -14.20
CA ASN A 169 5.68 17.10 -15.17
C ASN A 169 4.66 16.38 -16.06
N ALA A 170 4.66 16.75 -17.34
CA ALA A 170 3.72 16.23 -18.35
C ALA A 170 3.80 14.69 -18.53
N SER A 171 4.92 14.05 -18.19
CA SER A 171 5.08 12.59 -18.28
C SER A 171 4.07 11.84 -17.40
N TYR A 172 3.65 12.43 -16.28
CA TYR A 172 2.62 11.83 -15.42
C TYR A 172 1.22 11.82 -16.04
N LYS A 173 0.97 12.55 -17.14
CA LYS A 173 -0.32 12.50 -17.84
C LYS A 173 -0.49 11.24 -18.70
N ASN A 174 0.57 10.46 -18.87
CA ASN A 174 0.54 9.21 -19.64
C ASN A 174 0.13 8.04 -18.70
N LEU A 175 -1.14 7.65 -18.76
CA LEU A 175 -1.65 6.47 -18.06
C LEU A 175 -1.91 5.34 -19.05
N LEU A 176 -1.77 4.10 -18.59
CA LEU A 176 -2.20 2.94 -19.36
C LEU A 176 -3.72 2.80 -19.32
N PRO A 177 -4.38 2.61 -20.48
CA PRO A 177 -5.81 2.31 -20.52
C PRO A 177 -6.18 1.11 -19.64
N PRO A 178 -7.37 1.10 -19.03
CA PRO A 178 -8.47 2.05 -19.17
C PRO A 178 -8.41 3.30 -18.28
N LEU A 179 -7.30 3.49 -17.54
CA LEU A 179 -7.13 4.66 -16.70
C LEU A 179 -6.88 5.93 -17.54
N SER A 180 -7.35 7.05 -17.03
CA SER A 180 -7.16 8.40 -17.60
C SER A 180 -6.89 9.40 -16.48
N ILE A 181 -6.32 10.55 -16.80
CA ILE A 181 -6.32 11.69 -15.88
C ILE A 181 -7.77 12.15 -15.60
N LEU A 182 -7.96 12.88 -14.52
CA LEU A 182 -9.23 13.51 -14.18
C LEU A 182 -9.63 14.52 -15.27
N ASN A 183 -10.93 14.73 -15.45
CA ASN A 183 -11.41 15.82 -16.29
C ASN A 183 -11.09 17.20 -15.66
N SER A 184 -11.29 18.28 -16.40
CA SER A 184 -10.93 19.63 -15.96
C SER A 184 -11.62 20.06 -14.67
N GLY A 185 -12.91 19.75 -14.52
CA GLY A 185 -13.68 20.08 -13.31
C GLY A 185 -13.22 19.31 -12.08
N GLU A 186 -13.01 17.99 -12.21
CA GLU A 186 -12.48 17.14 -11.13
C GLU A 186 -11.04 17.55 -10.74
N ALA A 187 -10.23 17.90 -11.74
CA ALA A 187 -8.86 18.35 -11.50
C ALA A 187 -8.82 19.68 -10.73
N GLU A 188 -9.71 20.61 -11.08
CA GLU A 188 -9.85 21.88 -10.38
C GLU A 188 -10.35 21.68 -8.94
N GLU A 189 -11.40 20.87 -8.75
CA GLU A 189 -11.92 20.54 -7.41
C GLU A 189 -10.83 19.90 -6.53
N LEU A 190 -10.07 18.92 -7.04
CA LEU A 190 -8.96 18.31 -6.30
C LEU A 190 -7.94 19.37 -5.89
N ASN A 191 -7.62 20.31 -6.79
CA ASN A 191 -6.65 21.37 -6.50
C ASN A 191 -7.13 22.30 -5.37
N ILE A 192 -8.36 22.80 -5.47
CA ILE A 192 -8.98 23.65 -4.46
C ILE A 192 -8.96 22.95 -3.10
N ASN A 193 -9.33 21.67 -3.05
CA ASN A 193 -9.31 20.87 -1.83
C ASN A 193 -7.89 20.78 -1.22
N LEU A 194 -6.88 20.48 -2.04
CA LEU A 194 -5.49 20.38 -1.56
C LEU A 194 -4.92 21.74 -1.12
N GLU A 195 -5.23 22.80 -1.83
CA GLU A 195 -4.83 24.18 -1.47
C GLU A 195 -5.48 24.62 -0.15
N SER A 196 -6.76 24.30 0.07
CA SER A 196 -7.44 24.59 1.34
C SER A 196 -6.80 23.89 2.54
N LEU A 197 -6.16 22.74 2.32
CA LEU A 197 -5.38 21.99 3.30
C LEU A 197 -3.93 22.51 3.42
N ASN A 198 -3.56 23.57 2.70
CA ASN A 198 -2.17 24.03 2.57
C ASN A 198 -1.22 22.88 2.21
N PHE A 199 -1.64 22.02 1.27
CA PHE A 199 -0.86 20.86 0.84
C PHE A 199 -0.25 21.10 -0.54
N SER A 200 1.07 21.01 -0.62
CA SER A 200 1.83 21.01 -1.86
C SER A 200 3.05 20.10 -1.71
N ILE A 201 3.44 19.43 -2.78
CA ILE A 201 4.69 18.66 -2.82
C ILE A 201 5.81 19.62 -3.23
N LYS A 202 6.92 19.61 -2.50
CA LYS A 202 8.12 20.33 -2.91
C LYS A 202 8.64 19.76 -4.22
N SER A 203 9.02 20.63 -5.15
CA SER A 203 9.45 20.27 -6.51
C SER A 203 10.65 19.28 -6.59
N SER A 204 11.38 19.08 -5.50
CA SER A 204 12.50 18.15 -5.40
C SER A 204 12.12 16.66 -5.37
N LEU A 205 10.84 16.32 -5.17
CA LEU A 205 10.34 14.93 -5.14
C LEU A 205 9.66 14.50 -6.45
N ALA A 206 9.56 15.38 -7.44
CA ALA A 206 8.93 15.14 -8.73
C ALA A 206 9.93 14.79 -9.85
N ALA A 207 11.14 14.37 -9.48
CA ALA A 207 12.19 13.95 -10.40
C ALA A 207 12.32 12.43 -10.46
#